data_ec18d61d05df8b418e6075786222f477
#
_entry.id   ec18d61d05df8b418e6075786222f477
#
_cell.length_a   1.000
_cell.length_b   1.000
_cell.length_c   1.000
_cell.angle_alpha   90.00
_cell.angle_beta   90.00
_cell.angle_gamma   90.00
#
_symmetry.space_group_name_H-M   'P 1'
#
loop_
_entity.id
_entity.type
_entity.pdbx_description
1 polymer ?
#
loop_
_entity_poly.entity_id
_entity_poly.type
_entity_poly.pdbx_seq_one_letter_code
_entity_poly.pdbx_strand_id
1 'polypeptide(L)'
;MGHMKNSSIRVLLASIILLSACAGKKEIRAIGNNDGFVDVKEFIPSVQLDIRYYTTDNFVGSRIDGYDGSKCFLTREAAVALKNVQEELVRNGQSLKIFDCYRPQRAVDHFVRWAKDLSDQKMKSKYYPSIDKENLFGDGYIAAKSGHSRGSTLDLTIIDLQSNQELDMGTDFDFFDPLSHTINSRIRKSQQDNRIALRSVMERNSFKNLEEEWWHFTLKNEPYPDKYFDFKVE
;
A
#
# COMPACT_ATOMS: atom_id res chain seq x y z
N MET A 1 -26.51 -41.54 77.20
CA MET A 1 -26.75 -42.12 75.88
C MET A 1 -27.03 -40.98 74.92
N GLY A 2 -26.09 -40.58 74.16
CA GLY A 2 -26.22 -39.49 73.19
C GLY A 2 -25.32 -39.75 71.99
N HIS A 3 -25.94 -40.06 70.85
CA HIS A 3 -25.25 -40.33 69.59
C HIS A 3 -24.72 -39.06 68.97
N MET A 4 -23.40 -39.00 68.79
CA MET A 4 -22.74 -38.00 67.95
C MET A 4 -22.84 -38.45 66.48
N LYS A 5 -23.47 -37.61 65.63
CA LYS A 5 -23.48 -37.78 64.18
C LYS A 5 -22.24 -37.04 63.58
N ASN A 6 -21.31 -37.78 63.04
CA ASN A 6 -20.21 -37.26 62.23
C ASN A 6 -20.74 -36.76 60.88
N SER A 7 -20.56 -35.48 60.63
CA SER A 7 -20.84 -34.85 59.33
C SER A 7 -19.53 -34.74 58.53
N SER A 8 -19.40 -35.55 57.49
CA SER A 8 -18.22 -35.50 56.57
C SER A 8 -18.43 -34.43 55.54
N ILE A 9 -17.63 -33.37 55.62
CA ILE A 9 -17.56 -32.30 54.63
C ILE A 9 -16.71 -32.82 53.44
N ARG A 10 -17.37 -33.02 52.29
CA ARG A 10 -16.68 -33.29 50.99
C ARG A 10 -16.26 -31.96 50.41
N VAL A 11 -14.96 -31.72 50.37
CA VAL A 11 -14.34 -30.61 49.61
C VAL A 11 -14.27 -30.99 48.14
N LEU A 12 -15.06 -30.30 47.33
CA LEU A 12 -14.99 -30.43 45.85
C LEU A 12 -13.84 -29.56 45.36
N LEU A 13 -12.72 -30.15 44.95
CA LEU A 13 -11.66 -29.47 44.23
C LEU A 13 -12.14 -29.24 42.78
N ALA A 14 -12.49 -28.03 42.44
CA ALA A 14 -12.70 -27.61 41.07
C ALA A 14 -11.34 -27.37 40.40
N SER A 15 -10.93 -28.29 39.53
CA SER A 15 -9.75 -28.13 38.68
C SER A 15 -10.02 -27.11 37.58
N ILE A 16 -9.46 -25.89 37.71
CA ILE A 16 -9.50 -24.89 36.65
C ILE A 16 -8.45 -25.32 35.62
N ILE A 17 -8.91 -25.83 34.47
CA ILE A 17 -8.07 -26.07 33.30
C ILE A 17 -7.88 -24.71 32.63
N LEU A 18 -6.71 -24.08 32.81
CA LEU A 18 -6.26 -22.95 31.99
C LEU A 18 -5.95 -23.48 30.58
N LEU A 19 -6.88 -23.27 29.66
CA LEU A 19 -6.58 -23.38 28.24
C LEU A 19 -5.66 -22.21 27.86
N SER A 20 -4.36 -22.45 27.83
CA SER A 20 -3.39 -21.56 27.21
C SER A 20 -3.60 -21.61 25.70
N ALA A 21 -4.31 -20.60 25.17
CA ALA A 21 -4.39 -20.38 23.74
C ALA A 21 -3.01 -19.93 23.25
N CYS A 22 -2.17 -20.87 22.82
CA CYS A 22 -1.02 -20.58 21.99
C CYS A 22 -1.55 -19.99 20.67
N ALA A 23 -1.66 -18.65 20.58
CA ALA A 23 -1.77 -17.98 19.30
C ALA A 23 -0.44 -18.22 18.57
N GLY A 24 -0.44 -19.24 17.71
CA GLY A 24 0.70 -19.55 16.84
C GLY A 24 1.03 -18.30 16.04
N LYS A 25 2.22 -17.73 16.26
CA LYS A 25 2.77 -16.70 15.37
C LYS A 25 2.87 -17.35 13.99
N LYS A 26 1.95 -16.99 13.08
CA LYS A 26 2.03 -17.40 11.68
C LYS A 26 3.37 -16.89 11.16
N GLU A 27 4.33 -17.76 10.92
CA GLU A 27 5.58 -17.39 10.28
C GLU A 27 5.24 -16.82 8.90
N ILE A 28 5.58 -15.55 8.70
CA ILE A 28 5.39 -14.88 7.41
C ILE A 28 6.49 -15.39 6.51
N ARG A 29 6.12 -16.18 5.50
CA ARG A 29 7.06 -16.75 4.55
C ARG A 29 7.76 -15.63 3.78
N ALA A 30 9.10 -15.74 3.69
CA ALA A 30 9.88 -14.95 2.74
C ALA A 30 9.44 -15.31 1.31
N ILE A 31 9.40 -14.32 0.41
CA ILE A 31 8.97 -14.49 -0.98
C ILE A 31 10.16 -15.07 -1.77
N GLY A 32 10.20 -16.40 -1.91
CA GLY A 32 11.26 -17.09 -2.65
C GLY A 32 12.66 -16.71 -2.14
N ASN A 33 13.59 -16.39 -3.06
CA ASN A 33 14.96 -15.96 -2.72
C ASN A 33 15.07 -14.47 -2.34
N ASN A 34 13.94 -13.76 -2.14
CA ASN A 34 13.92 -12.34 -1.77
C ASN A 34 13.69 -12.19 -0.26
N ASP A 35 14.66 -12.68 0.52
CA ASP A 35 14.69 -12.46 1.96
C ASP A 35 14.57 -10.96 2.27
N GLY A 36 13.60 -10.59 3.10
CA GLY A 36 13.31 -9.19 3.46
C GLY A 36 12.04 -8.61 2.86
N PHE A 37 11.40 -9.26 1.88
CA PHE A 37 10.09 -8.86 1.37
C PHE A 37 8.95 -9.68 1.98
N VAL A 38 7.78 -9.07 2.08
CA VAL A 38 6.54 -9.71 2.54
C VAL A 38 5.38 -9.38 1.62
N ASP A 39 4.43 -10.32 1.48
CA ASP A 39 3.13 -10.04 0.86
C ASP A 39 2.29 -9.21 1.85
N VAL A 40 1.96 -7.98 1.46
CA VAL A 40 1.23 -7.03 2.31
C VAL A 40 -0.16 -7.55 2.66
N LYS A 41 -0.84 -8.25 1.75
CA LYS A 41 -2.17 -8.79 2.02
C LYS A 41 -2.14 -9.92 3.07
N GLU A 42 -1.08 -10.71 3.08
CA GLU A 42 -0.88 -11.72 4.13
C GLU A 42 -0.46 -11.08 5.47
N PHE A 43 0.34 -10.00 5.42
CA PHE A 43 0.86 -9.30 6.60
C PHE A 43 -0.17 -8.38 7.26
N ILE A 44 -1.01 -7.72 6.45
CA ILE A 44 -2.06 -6.77 6.85
C ILE A 44 -3.37 -7.15 6.14
N PRO A 45 -4.09 -8.19 6.57
CA PRO A 45 -5.25 -8.71 5.85
C PRO A 45 -6.40 -7.71 5.64
N SER A 46 -6.45 -6.65 6.45
CA SER A 46 -7.52 -5.64 6.41
C SER A 46 -7.36 -4.61 5.30
N VAL A 47 -6.18 -4.46 4.65
CA VAL A 47 -6.02 -3.52 3.53
C VAL A 47 -6.75 -4.03 2.29
N GLN A 48 -7.20 -3.10 1.44
CA GLN A 48 -7.68 -3.42 0.09
C GLN A 48 -6.53 -3.29 -0.92
N LEU A 49 -6.52 -4.16 -1.93
CA LEU A 49 -5.59 -4.09 -3.06
C LEU A 49 -6.37 -3.81 -4.34
N ASP A 50 -5.88 -2.86 -5.12
CA ASP A 50 -6.34 -2.52 -6.46
C ASP A 50 -5.11 -2.29 -7.35
N ILE A 51 -4.33 -3.37 -7.54
CA ILE A 51 -3.02 -3.30 -8.21
C ILE A 51 -3.22 -2.97 -9.68
N ARG A 52 -3.09 -1.67 -10.00
CA ARG A 52 -3.44 -1.09 -11.29
C ARG A 52 -2.59 -1.64 -12.43
N TYR A 53 -1.33 -1.92 -12.19
CA TYR A 53 -0.39 -2.41 -13.21
C TYR A 53 -0.55 -3.89 -13.55
N TYR A 54 -1.29 -4.65 -12.73
CA TYR A 54 -1.74 -5.99 -13.07
C TYR A 54 -2.92 -5.99 -14.07
N THR A 55 -3.66 -4.90 -14.15
CA THR A 55 -4.84 -4.73 -15.02
C THR A 55 -4.52 -3.86 -16.24
N THR A 56 -5.53 -3.54 -17.03
CA THR A 56 -5.44 -2.56 -18.13
C THR A 56 -5.86 -1.14 -17.69
N ASP A 57 -6.32 -0.96 -16.45
CA ASP A 57 -6.73 0.34 -15.93
C ASP A 57 -5.53 1.11 -15.33
N ASN A 58 -4.62 1.51 -16.22
CA ASN A 58 -3.43 2.29 -15.94
C ASN A 58 -3.10 3.19 -17.14
N PHE A 59 -2.15 4.09 -17.01
CA PHE A 59 -1.82 5.09 -18.02
C PHE A 59 -1.25 4.50 -19.33
N VAL A 60 -0.77 3.24 -19.32
CA VAL A 60 -0.34 2.51 -20.52
C VAL A 60 -1.54 1.86 -21.23
N GLY A 61 -2.59 1.47 -20.50
CA GLY A 61 -3.77 0.80 -21.02
C GLY A 61 -3.53 -0.66 -21.39
N SER A 62 -2.55 -1.31 -20.76
CA SER A 62 -2.24 -2.74 -20.85
C SER A 62 -1.63 -3.21 -19.54
N ARG A 63 -1.66 -4.53 -19.29
CA ARG A 63 -0.93 -5.11 -18.15
C ARG A 63 0.56 -4.84 -18.30
N ILE A 64 1.20 -4.44 -17.20
CA ILE A 64 2.60 -4.04 -17.18
C ILE A 64 3.51 -5.26 -16.98
N ASP A 65 4.65 -5.26 -17.65
CA ASP A 65 5.64 -6.36 -17.56
C ASP A 65 6.07 -6.60 -16.13
N GLY A 66 6.04 -7.87 -15.73
CA GLY A 66 6.44 -8.29 -14.38
C GLY A 66 5.32 -8.28 -13.34
N TYR A 67 4.11 -7.81 -13.68
CA TYR A 67 2.91 -7.98 -12.86
C TYR A 67 2.13 -9.21 -13.33
N ASP A 68 2.50 -10.38 -12.83
CA ASP A 68 1.86 -11.66 -13.16
C ASP A 68 0.78 -12.04 -12.12
N GLY A 69 0.68 -11.30 -11.00
CA GLY A 69 -0.33 -11.42 -9.96
C GLY A 69 -0.79 -10.07 -9.40
N SER A 70 -2.02 -10.03 -8.85
CA SER A 70 -2.56 -8.85 -8.13
C SER A 70 -2.09 -8.88 -6.68
N LYS A 71 -0.77 -8.71 -6.47
CA LYS A 71 -0.13 -8.72 -5.15
C LYS A 71 0.64 -7.44 -4.88
N CYS A 72 0.83 -7.16 -3.62
CA CYS A 72 1.64 -6.04 -3.12
C CYS A 72 2.77 -6.59 -2.26
N PHE A 73 3.99 -6.44 -2.71
CA PHE A 73 5.18 -6.77 -1.95
C PHE A 73 5.85 -5.51 -1.43
N LEU A 74 6.26 -5.52 -0.16
CA LEU A 74 7.07 -4.49 0.46
C LEU A 74 8.22 -5.12 1.24
N THR A 75 9.28 -4.34 1.48
CA THR A 75 10.25 -4.70 2.52
C THR A 75 9.53 -4.87 3.85
N ARG A 76 10.04 -5.76 4.70
CA ARG A 76 9.43 -6.02 6.02
C ARG A 76 9.30 -4.74 6.84
N GLU A 77 10.30 -3.87 6.79
CA GLU A 77 10.34 -2.58 7.50
C GLU A 77 9.20 -1.66 7.02
N ALA A 78 9.01 -1.55 5.71
CA ALA A 78 7.91 -0.75 5.14
C ALA A 78 6.54 -1.36 5.49
N ALA A 79 6.41 -2.68 5.45
CA ALA A 79 5.17 -3.35 5.82
C ALA A 79 4.82 -3.19 7.31
N VAL A 80 5.82 -3.20 8.21
CA VAL A 80 5.62 -2.92 9.65
C VAL A 80 5.12 -1.49 9.85
N ALA A 81 5.76 -0.51 9.21
CA ALA A 81 5.34 0.88 9.27
C ALA A 81 3.90 1.06 8.70
N LEU A 82 3.60 0.42 7.57
CA LEU A 82 2.27 0.47 6.95
C LEU A 82 1.18 -0.16 7.83
N LYS A 83 1.51 -1.21 8.57
CA LYS A 83 0.59 -1.83 9.53
C LYS A 83 0.17 -0.85 10.61
N ASN A 84 1.08 -0.02 11.12
CA ASN A 84 0.75 1.00 12.11
C ASN A 84 -0.20 2.06 11.51
N VAL A 85 0.02 2.48 10.25
CA VAL A 85 -0.91 3.36 9.52
C VAL A 85 -2.31 2.73 9.44
N GLN A 86 -2.38 1.48 9.01
CA GLN A 86 -3.66 0.75 8.89
C GLN A 86 -4.39 0.64 10.22
N GLU A 87 -3.67 0.31 11.30
CA GLU A 87 -4.25 0.20 12.65
C GLU A 87 -4.77 1.55 13.15
N GLU A 88 -4.09 2.66 12.83
CA GLU A 88 -4.54 4.02 13.17
C GLU A 88 -5.82 4.39 12.40
N LEU A 89 -5.87 4.12 11.09
CA LEU A 89 -7.03 4.40 10.25
C LEU A 89 -8.26 3.60 10.66
N VAL A 90 -8.09 2.29 10.95
CA VAL A 90 -9.20 1.41 11.35
C VAL A 90 -9.88 1.89 12.63
N ARG A 91 -9.12 2.41 13.60
CA ARG A 91 -9.71 3.03 14.83
C ARG A 91 -10.62 4.22 14.52
N ASN A 92 -10.42 4.86 13.36
CA ASN A 92 -11.20 6.01 12.91
C ASN A 92 -12.26 5.64 11.86
N GLY A 93 -12.57 4.35 11.66
CA GLY A 93 -13.55 3.89 10.67
C GLY A 93 -13.06 3.99 9.22
N GLN A 94 -11.76 4.01 9.01
CA GLN A 94 -11.11 4.11 7.69
C GLN A 94 -10.18 2.94 7.44
N SER A 95 -9.75 2.76 6.20
CA SER A 95 -8.77 1.73 5.81
C SER A 95 -7.94 2.20 4.62
N LEU A 96 -6.85 1.49 4.35
CA LEU A 96 -6.04 1.72 3.16
C LEU A 96 -6.56 0.93 1.96
N LYS A 97 -6.48 1.55 0.78
CA LYS A 97 -6.55 0.90 -0.53
C LYS A 97 -5.25 1.18 -1.28
N ILE A 98 -4.59 0.14 -1.77
CA ILE A 98 -3.24 0.20 -2.33
C ILE A 98 -3.31 -0.03 -3.83
N PHE A 99 -2.69 0.87 -4.61
CA PHE A 99 -2.66 0.85 -6.07
C PHE A 99 -1.39 0.22 -6.61
N ASP A 100 -0.23 0.47 -5.96
CA ASP A 100 1.06 -0.11 -6.30
C ASP A 100 1.98 -0.21 -5.07
N CYS A 101 2.93 -1.14 -5.11
CA CYS A 101 3.93 -1.39 -4.08
C CYS A 101 5.32 -1.54 -4.71
N TYR A 102 6.03 -2.63 -4.41
CA TYR A 102 7.21 -3.00 -5.16
C TYR A 102 6.86 -3.13 -6.64
N ARG A 103 7.62 -2.43 -7.49
CA ARG A 103 7.52 -2.41 -8.94
C ARG A 103 8.81 -2.98 -9.52
N PRO A 104 8.80 -4.11 -10.25
CA PRO A 104 9.99 -4.67 -10.86
C PRO A 104 10.66 -3.66 -11.81
N GLN A 105 11.99 -3.69 -11.97
CA GLN A 105 12.68 -2.80 -12.90
C GLN A 105 12.15 -2.99 -14.34
N ARG A 106 11.81 -4.23 -14.76
CA ARG A 106 11.19 -4.49 -16.08
C ARG A 106 9.87 -3.76 -16.32
N ALA A 107 9.11 -3.48 -15.25
CA ALA A 107 7.90 -2.66 -15.34
C ALA A 107 8.24 -1.19 -15.62
N VAL A 108 9.26 -0.66 -14.96
CA VAL A 108 9.79 0.69 -15.24
C VAL A 108 10.31 0.77 -16.67
N ASP A 109 11.01 -0.26 -17.15
CA ASP A 109 11.48 -0.35 -18.54
C ASP A 109 10.32 -0.41 -19.54
N HIS A 110 9.18 -1.01 -19.16
CA HIS A 110 7.95 -0.99 -19.98
C HIS A 110 7.40 0.44 -20.06
N PHE A 111 7.33 1.20 -18.97
CA PHE A 111 6.92 2.60 -18.99
C PHE A 111 7.81 3.46 -19.89
N VAL A 112 9.13 3.24 -19.84
CA VAL A 112 10.10 3.92 -20.71
C VAL A 112 9.86 3.60 -22.18
N ARG A 113 9.60 2.33 -22.53
CA ARG A 113 9.30 1.93 -23.92
C ARG A 113 7.99 2.55 -24.40
N TRP A 114 6.94 2.48 -23.58
CA TRP A 114 5.64 3.09 -23.86
C TRP A 114 5.75 4.61 -24.06
N ALA A 115 6.48 5.31 -23.21
CA ALA A 115 6.62 6.78 -23.29
C ALA A 115 7.33 7.22 -24.57
N LYS A 116 8.25 6.39 -25.13
CA LYS A 116 8.93 6.64 -26.41
C LYS A 116 8.03 6.39 -27.62
N ASP A 117 6.98 5.60 -27.51
CA ASP A 117 5.99 5.42 -28.58
C ASP A 117 4.95 6.54 -28.56
N LEU A 118 5.25 7.63 -29.22
CA LEU A 118 4.38 8.81 -29.29
C LEU A 118 3.04 8.55 -29.99
N SER A 119 2.90 7.44 -30.73
CA SER A 119 1.67 7.07 -31.41
C SER A 119 0.63 6.45 -30.47
N ASP A 120 1.06 5.78 -29.40
CA ASP A 120 0.16 5.18 -28.40
C ASP A 120 -0.35 6.24 -27.42
N GLN A 121 -1.48 6.84 -27.73
CA GLN A 121 -2.16 7.86 -26.91
C GLN A 121 -3.55 7.42 -26.40
N LYS A 122 -3.83 6.11 -26.42
CA LYS A 122 -5.17 5.57 -26.08
C LYS A 122 -5.66 5.97 -24.68
N MET A 123 -4.74 6.21 -23.73
CA MET A 123 -5.07 6.57 -22.35
C MET A 123 -4.89 8.08 -22.05
N LYS A 124 -4.53 8.89 -23.06
CA LYS A 124 -4.25 10.33 -22.88
C LYS A 124 -5.40 11.07 -22.19
N SER A 125 -6.63 10.87 -22.67
CA SER A 125 -7.80 11.58 -22.14
C SER A 125 -8.07 11.33 -20.67
N LYS A 126 -7.69 10.15 -20.15
CA LYS A 126 -7.93 9.77 -18.76
C LYS A 126 -6.76 10.15 -17.84
N TYR A 127 -5.51 9.96 -18.28
CA TYR A 127 -4.36 10.04 -17.37
C TYR A 127 -3.46 11.26 -17.59
N TYR A 128 -3.37 11.81 -18.82
CA TYR A 128 -2.47 12.93 -19.12
C TYR A 128 -3.06 13.89 -20.17
N PRO A 129 -4.30 14.40 -19.94
CA PRO A 129 -5.02 15.18 -20.97
C PRO A 129 -4.32 16.49 -21.32
N SER A 130 -3.61 17.08 -20.36
CA SER A 130 -2.96 18.39 -20.48
C SER A 130 -1.48 18.32 -20.85
N ILE A 131 -0.89 17.11 -20.97
CA ILE A 131 0.54 16.91 -21.20
C ILE A 131 0.77 16.19 -22.52
N ASP A 132 1.72 16.69 -23.31
CA ASP A 132 2.15 15.96 -24.49
C ASP A 132 3.13 14.85 -24.09
N LYS A 133 2.93 13.66 -24.66
CA LYS A 133 3.64 12.44 -24.27
C LYS A 133 5.16 12.56 -24.35
N GLU A 134 5.66 13.37 -25.30
CA GLU A 134 7.09 13.67 -25.46
C GLU A 134 7.70 14.39 -24.24
N ASN A 135 6.87 15.09 -23.45
CA ASN A 135 7.31 15.83 -22.27
C ASN A 135 7.35 15.00 -20.99
N LEU A 136 6.79 13.77 -20.97
CA LEU A 136 6.64 12.94 -19.76
C LEU A 136 7.96 12.69 -19.03
N PHE A 137 9.09 12.58 -19.76
CA PHE A 137 10.41 12.45 -19.16
C PHE A 137 10.92 13.81 -18.61
N GLY A 138 10.76 14.88 -19.39
CA GLY A 138 11.22 16.22 -19.03
C GLY A 138 10.48 16.76 -17.79
N ASP A 139 9.20 16.47 -17.70
CA ASP A 139 8.32 16.88 -16.60
C ASP A 139 8.41 15.94 -15.38
N GLY A 140 9.20 14.85 -15.46
CA GLY A 140 9.48 13.97 -14.35
C GLY A 140 8.43 12.87 -14.07
N TYR A 141 7.39 12.75 -14.90
CA TYR A 141 6.35 11.71 -14.73
C TYR A 141 6.86 10.30 -15.02
N ILE A 142 7.82 10.17 -15.96
CA ILE A 142 8.46 8.89 -16.29
C ILE A 142 9.97 9.00 -16.08
N ALA A 143 10.54 8.04 -15.39
CA ALA A 143 11.97 7.94 -15.12
C ALA A 143 12.51 6.53 -15.42
N ALA A 144 13.82 6.42 -15.69
CA ALA A 144 14.46 5.12 -15.96
C ALA A 144 14.68 4.27 -14.70
N LYS A 145 14.50 4.86 -13.52
CA LYS A 145 14.58 4.19 -12.21
C LYS A 145 13.43 4.68 -11.32
N SER A 146 12.93 3.82 -10.46
CA SER A 146 11.81 4.14 -9.56
C SER A 146 12.12 3.76 -8.12
N GLY A 147 11.67 4.57 -7.17
CA GLY A 147 11.68 4.24 -5.75
C GLY A 147 10.99 2.91 -5.44
N HIS A 148 9.91 2.61 -6.16
CA HIS A 148 9.17 1.36 -6.01
C HIS A 148 10.03 0.11 -6.24
N SER A 149 11.00 0.17 -7.17
CA SER A 149 11.90 -0.97 -7.44
C SER A 149 12.84 -1.28 -6.27
N ARG A 150 12.92 -0.41 -5.25
CA ARG A 150 13.67 -0.64 -4.01
C ARG A 150 12.85 -1.34 -2.92
N GLY A 151 11.52 -1.45 -3.13
CA GLY A 151 10.60 -2.22 -2.28
C GLY A 151 10.09 -1.52 -1.02
N SER A 152 10.38 -0.23 -0.85
CA SER A 152 9.91 0.54 0.32
C SER A 152 9.07 1.77 -0.07
N THR A 153 8.61 1.81 -1.31
CA THR A 153 7.72 2.83 -1.87
C THR A 153 6.39 2.20 -2.25
N LEU A 154 5.30 2.93 -2.03
CA LEU A 154 3.95 2.47 -2.36
C LEU A 154 3.04 3.65 -2.71
N ASP A 155 2.00 3.35 -3.51
CA ASP A 155 0.95 4.26 -3.91
C ASP A 155 -0.39 3.80 -3.32
N LEU A 156 -1.12 4.71 -2.67
CA LEU A 156 -2.31 4.33 -1.92
C LEU A 156 -3.28 5.49 -1.69
N THR A 157 -4.50 5.14 -1.25
CA THR A 157 -5.53 6.08 -0.80
C THR A 157 -6.18 5.59 0.50
N ILE A 158 -7.08 6.42 1.05
CA ILE A 158 -7.95 6.07 2.18
C ILE A 158 -9.34 5.73 1.65
N ILE A 159 -9.94 4.67 2.21
CA ILE A 159 -11.35 4.35 2.05
C ILE A 159 -12.09 4.53 3.38
N ASP A 160 -13.34 4.97 3.30
CA ASP A 160 -14.28 4.96 4.42
C ASP A 160 -14.89 3.57 4.58
N LEU A 161 -14.81 2.97 5.76
CA LEU A 161 -15.28 1.61 6.01
C LEU A 161 -16.81 1.46 6.03
N GLN A 162 -17.54 2.55 6.27
CA GLN A 162 -19.00 2.52 6.28
C GLN A 162 -19.57 2.48 4.85
N SER A 163 -19.05 3.36 3.98
CA SER A 163 -19.48 3.46 2.58
C SER A 163 -18.72 2.54 1.64
N ASN A 164 -17.53 2.06 2.05
CA ASN A 164 -16.55 1.36 1.23
C ASN A 164 -16.10 2.16 -0.01
N GLN A 165 -16.13 3.49 0.08
CA GLN A 165 -15.71 4.40 -0.99
C GLN A 165 -14.37 5.04 -0.66
N GLU A 166 -13.59 5.33 -1.69
CA GLU A 166 -12.38 6.16 -1.55
C GLU A 166 -12.74 7.57 -1.12
N LEU A 167 -11.89 8.17 -0.29
CA LEU A 167 -11.98 9.60 -0.03
C LEU A 167 -11.65 10.35 -1.32
N ASP A 168 -12.44 11.38 -1.62
CA ASP A 168 -12.22 12.21 -2.80
C ASP A 168 -10.93 13.03 -2.66
N MET A 169 -9.91 12.64 -3.40
CA MET A 169 -8.58 13.29 -3.42
C MET A 169 -8.48 14.39 -4.50
N GLY A 170 -9.52 14.60 -5.32
CA GLY A 170 -9.58 15.65 -6.34
C GLY A 170 -8.96 15.27 -7.68
N THR A 171 -8.13 14.26 -7.75
CA THR A 171 -7.67 13.59 -8.97
C THR A 171 -7.62 12.08 -8.73
N ASP A 172 -7.73 11.33 -9.81
CA ASP A 172 -7.48 9.90 -9.78
C ASP A 172 -5.98 9.59 -9.56
N PHE A 173 -5.68 8.34 -9.19
CA PHE A 173 -4.32 7.80 -9.18
C PHE A 173 -3.69 7.87 -10.58
N ASP A 174 -2.40 8.17 -10.66
CA ASP A 174 -1.64 8.33 -11.93
C ASP A 174 -2.18 9.43 -12.87
N PHE A 175 -2.91 10.40 -12.37
CA PHE A 175 -3.29 11.55 -13.17
C PHE A 175 -2.11 12.52 -13.28
N PHE A 176 -1.45 12.52 -14.44
CA PHE A 176 -0.26 13.35 -14.72
C PHE A 176 -0.68 14.79 -14.99
N ASP A 177 -0.76 15.57 -13.95
CA ASP A 177 -1.08 17.01 -13.96
C ASP A 177 -0.65 17.61 -12.62
N PRO A 178 -0.22 18.87 -12.57
CA PRO A 178 0.04 19.56 -11.30
C PRO A 178 -1.14 19.57 -10.32
N LEU A 179 -2.37 19.30 -10.78
CA LEU A 179 -3.51 19.05 -9.89
C LEU A 179 -3.29 17.88 -8.93
N SER A 180 -2.42 16.94 -9.26
CA SER A 180 -2.07 15.79 -8.41
C SER A 180 -1.07 16.12 -7.30
N HIS A 181 -0.46 17.31 -7.30
CA HIS A 181 0.41 17.73 -6.20
C HIS A 181 -0.34 17.70 -4.88
N THR A 182 0.29 17.17 -3.84
CA THR A 182 -0.31 16.99 -2.49
C THR A 182 -0.92 18.29 -1.97
N ILE A 183 -0.23 19.42 -2.16
CA ILE A 183 -0.77 20.75 -1.88
C ILE A 183 -1.12 21.43 -3.19
N ASN A 184 -2.41 21.74 -3.37
CA ASN A 184 -2.87 22.41 -4.59
C ASN A 184 -4.08 23.30 -4.29
N SER A 185 -4.00 24.59 -4.64
CA SER A 185 -5.06 25.57 -4.38
C SER A 185 -6.22 25.50 -5.37
N ARG A 186 -6.11 24.71 -6.45
CA ARG A 186 -7.15 24.59 -7.49
C ARG A 186 -8.18 23.48 -7.20
N ILE A 187 -7.93 22.63 -6.17
CA ILE A 187 -8.88 21.60 -5.73
C ILE A 187 -9.78 22.13 -4.59
N ARG A 188 -10.86 21.43 -4.32
CA ARG A 188 -11.76 21.79 -3.21
C ARG A 188 -11.07 21.62 -1.85
N LYS A 189 -11.48 22.42 -0.87
CA LYS A 189 -10.90 22.33 0.48
C LYS A 189 -11.04 20.92 1.08
N SER A 190 -12.18 20.25 0.91
CA SER A 190 -12.38 18.87 1.39
C SER A 190 -11.38 17.87 0.78
N GLN A 191 -11.09 18.02 -0.52
CA GLN A 191 -10.09 17.20 -1.22
C GLN A 191 -8.67 17.47 -0.69
N GLN A 192 -8.37 18.77 -0.47
CA GLN A 192 -7.09 19.14 0.14
C GLN A 192 -6.98 18.58 1.57
N ASP A 193 -8.03 18.63 2.37
CA ASP A 193 -8.04 18.09 3.74
C ASP A 193 -7.83 16.58 3.73
N ASN A 194 -8.42 15.84 2.77
CA ASN A 194 -8.22 14.40 2.60
C ASN A 194 -6.75 14.06 2.28
N ARG A 195 -6.11 14.81 1.34
CA ARG A 195 -4.67 14.63 1.04
C ARG A 195 -3.79 14.90 2.25
N ILE A 196 -4.08 15.96 3.01
CA ILE A 196 -3.35 16.29 4.23
C ILE A 196 -3.54 15.23 5.30
N ALA A 197 -4.74 14.66 5.44
CA ALA A 197 -5.00 13.57 6.37
C ALA A 197 -4.17 12.32 6.03
N LEU A 198 -4.17 11.90 4.74
CA LEU A 198 -3.36 10.81 4.24
C LEU A 198 -1.86 11.07 4.48
N ARG A 199 -1.34 12.22 4.03
CA ARG A 199 0.05 12.62 4.25
C ARG A 199 0.42 12.56 5.74
N SER A 200 -0.43 13.12 6.60
CA SER A 200 -0.15 13.22 8.03
C SER A 200 -0.06 11.85 8.71
N VAL A 201 -0.97 10.91 8.41
CA VAL A 201 -0.91 9.56 8.99
C VAL A 201 0.30 8.79 8.49
N MET A 202 0.67 8.91 7.22
CA MET A 202 1.84 8.29 6.63
C MET A 202 3.15 8.85 7.23
N GLU A 203 3.28 10.18 7.35
CA GLU A 203 4.49 10.83 7.86
C GLU A 203 4.74 10.54 9.35
N ARG A 204 3.68 10.43 10.17
CA ARG A 204 3.79 9.99 11.57
C ARG A 204 4.30 8.55 11.70
N ASN A 205 4.06 7.74 10.69
CA ASN A 205 4.48 6.34 10.63
C ASN A 205 5.72 6.13 9.74
N SER A 206 6.61 7.14 9.69
CA SER A 206 7.94 7.08 9.08
C SER A 206 7.99 7.03 7.55
N PHE A 207 6.91 7.35 6.86
CA PHE A 207 6.94 7.56 5.42
C PHE A 207 7.24 9.03 5.07
N LYS A 208 7.64 9.26 3.83
CA LYS A 208 7.82 10.58 3.22
C LYS A 208 6.96 10.63 1.96
N ASN A 209 6.15 11.66 1.81
CA ASN A 209 5.38 11.91 0.61
C ASN A 209 6.27 12.49 -0.51
N LEU A 210 5.97 12.17 -1.76
CA LEU A 210 6.42 12.88 -2.94
C LEU A 210 5.42 14.03 -3.19
N GLU A 211 5.87 15.27 -3.17
CA GLU A 211 4.95 16.43 -3.19
C GLU A 211 4.16 16.55 -4.49
N GLU A 212 4.70 16.05 -5.60
CA GLU A 212 4.09 16.04 -6.92
C GLU A 212 2.96 15.01 -7.07
N GLU A 213 2.89 14.01 -6.15
CA GLU A 213 1.94 12.90 -6.21
C GLU A 213 1.32 12.65 -4.84
N TRP A 214 0.02 12.97 -4.66
CA TRP A 214 -0.65 12.84 -3.36
C TRP A 214 -0.71 11.41 -2.83
N TRP A 215 -0.62 10.41 -3.71
CA TRP A 215 -0.70 8.97 -3.39
C TRP A 215 0.64 8.34 -3.00
N HIS A 216 1.78 8.96 -3.38
CA HIS A 216 3.12 8.34 -3.39
C HIS A 216 3.88 8.57 -2.09
N PHE A 217 4.33 7.47 -1.48
CA PHE A 217 5.03 7.48 -0.20
C PHE A 217 6.20 6.50 -0.19
N THR A 218 7.34 6.95 0.33
CA THR A 218 8.55 6.14 0.52
C THR A 218 8.92 6.08 2.01
N LEU A 219 9.31 4.92 2.53
CA LEU A 219 9.82 4.77 3.89
C LEU A 219 11.11 5.61 4.05
N LYS A 220 11.20 6.45 5.10
CA LYS A 220 12.34 7.37 5.32
C LYS A 220 13.69 6.66 5.44
N ASN A 221 13.71 5.50 6.12
CA ASN A 221 14.91 4.69 6.32
C ASN A 221 14.73 3.33 5.62
N GLU A 222 14.68 3.37 4.29
CA GLU A 222 14.53 2.16 3.50
C GLU A 222 15.79 1.27 3.60
N PRO A 223 15.63 -0.08 3.70
CA PRO A 223 16.78 -0.98 3.88
C PRO A 223 17.65 -1.12 2.62
N TYR A 224 17.10 -0.79 1.45
CA TYR A 224 17.80 -0.95 0.17
C TYR A 224 17.80 0.35 -0.65
N PRO A 225 18.43 1.47 -0.19
CA PRO A 225 18.30 2.79 -0.83
C PRO A 225 18.90 2.84 -2.25
N ASP A 226 19.84 1.94 -2.57
CA ASP A 226 20.59 1.92 -3.84
C ASP A 226 20.36 0.65 -4.67
N LYS A 227 19.50 -0.29 -4.18
CA LYS A 227 19.28 -1.57 -4.85
C LYS A 227 17.92 -1.60 -5.54
N TYR A 228 17.93 -1.78 -6.85
CA TYR A 228 16.74 -1.92 -7.70
C TYR A 228 16.53 -3.41 -8.02
N PHE A 229 15.40 -3.92 -7.60
CA PHE A 229 15.04 -5.34 -7.79
C PHE A 229 14.26 -5.53 -9.08
N ASP A 230 14.26 -6.78 -9.60
CA ASP A 230 13.55 -7.15 -10.82
C ASP A 230 12.91 -8.56 -10.74
N PHE A 231 12.44 -8.97 -9.56
CA PHE A 231 11.63 -10.19 -9.46
C PHE A 231 10.16 -9.89 -9.80
N LYS A 232 9.45 -10.91 -10.30
CA LYS A 232 8.05 -10.76 -10.70
C LYS A 232 7.11 -10.63 -9.49
N VAL A 233 6.01 -9.90 -9.69
CA VAL A 233 4.86 -9.85 -8.78
C VAL A 233 3.90 -10.97 -9.18
N GLU A 234 3.96 -12.11 -8.44
CA GLU A 234 3.18 -13.32 -8.75
C GLU A 234 2.68 -14.06 -7.48
#